data_562b8c1a24427e1808324571dd359953
#
_entry.id   562b8c1a24427e1808324571dd359953
#
_cell.length_a   1.000
_cell.length_b   1.000
_cell.length_c   1.000
_cell.angle_alpha   90.00
_cell.angle_beta   90.00
_cell.angle_gamma   90.00
#
_symmetry.space_group_name_H-M   'P 1'
#
loop_
_entity.id
_entity.type
_entity.pdbx_description
1 polymer ?
#
loop_
_entity_poly.entity_id
_entity_poly.type
_entity_poly.pdbx_seq_one_letter_code
_entity_poly.pdbx_strand_id
1 'polypeptide(L)'
;MTFTIDLGCGTGLELEYYFQINPSAAVTGIDLAPGMLAVLRKKFLGRDITLIESSYFDVPFSGNHYDAVVSVESLHHFTKKEKSPLYRKVYRSLKSGGYFILTDYFVSSDEEELRFRNELNRLKTQQGIADNEFYHYDTPLTVEHETQALQKAGFSVEILNHWGATYTLKASK
;
A
#
# COMPACT_ATOMS: atom_id res chain seq x y z
N MET A 1 4.77 22.50 -3.65
CA MET A 1 4.45 21.31 -4.46
C MET A 1 4.57 20.09 -3.57
N THR A 2 3.54 19.27 -3.48
CA THR A 2 3.50 18.07 -2.64
C THR A 2 3.87 16.87 -3.49
N PHE A 3 4.86 16.07 -3.06
CA PHE A 3 5.27 14.83 -3.74
C PHE A 3 4.66 13.63 -3.04
N THR A 4 3.92 12.81 -3.78
CA THR A 4 3.19 11.66 -3.24
C THR A 4 3.50 10.40 -4.03
N ILE A 5 3.65 9.27 -3.33
CA ILE A 5 3.62 7.93 -3.95
C ILE A 5 2.26 7.29 -3.68
N ASP A 6 1.72 6.62 -4.69
CA ASP A 6 0.53 5.80 -4.60
C ASP A 6 0.87 4.34 -4.91
N LEU A 7 0.77 3.48 -3.90
CA LEU A 7 1.14 2.06 -3.96
C LEU A 7 -0.08 1.20 -4.33
N GLY A 8 -0.07 0.63 -5.52
CA GLY A 8 -1.23 -0.09 -6.06
C GLY A 8 -2.30 0.89 -6.53
N CYS A 9 -1.91 1.90 -7.29
CA CYS A 9 -2.77 3.02 -7.67
C CYS A 9 -3.95 2.64 -8.59
N GLY A 10 -3.95 1.44 -9.18
CA GLY A 10 -5.04 0.95 -10.01
C GLY A 10 -5.53 1.96 -11.05
N THR A 11 -6.81 2.29 -11.00
CA THR A 11 -7.44 3.31 -11.85
C THR A 11 -7.47 4.70 -11.21
N GLY A 12 -6.86 4.87 -10.01
CA GLY A 12 -6.74 6.14 -9.29
C GLY A 12 -8.07 6.66 -8.73
N LEU A 13 -8.86 5.81 -8.08
CA LEU A 13 -10.13 6.24 -7.46
C LEU A 13 -9.90 7.25 -6.34
N GLU A 14 -8.93 7.00 -5.49
CA GLU A 14 -8.50 7.87 -4.39
C GLU A 14 -7.91 9.20 -4.89
N LEU A 15 -7.26 9.19 -6.05
CA LEU A 15 -6.66 10.39 -6.65
C LEU A 15 -7.71 11.40 -7.10
N GLU A 16 -8.97 10.99 -7.36
CA GLU A 16 -10.06 11.91 -7.68
C GLU A 16 -10.28 12.93 -6.54
N TYR A 17 -10.32 12.42 -5.31
CA TYR A 17 -10.48 13.24 -4.11
C TYR A 17 -9.18 13.94 -3.75
N TYR A 18 -8.05 13.27 -3.92
CA TYR A 18 -6.75 13.83 -3.59
C TYR A 18 -6.45 15.10 -4.40
N PHE A 19 -6.68 15.07 -5.71
CA PHE A 19 -6.46 16.24 -6.58
C PHE A 19 -7.49 17.37 -6.41
N GLN A 20 -8.63 17.09 -5.79
CA GLN A 20 -9.56 18.16 -5.39
C GLN A 20 -8.97 19.01 -4.25
N ILE A 21 -8.26 18.36 -3.33
CA ILE A 21 -7.65 19.03 -2.15
C ILE A 21 -6.26 19.56 -2.51
N ASN A 22 -5.48 18.82 -3.30
CA ASN A 22 -4.11 19.15 -3.68
C ASN A 22 -3.94 19.20 -5.21
N PRO A 23 -4.50 20.21 -5.90
CA PRO A 23 -4.53 20.26 -7.36
C PRO A 23 -3.15 20.36 -8.03
N SER A 24 -2.12 20.80 -7.28
CA SER A 24 -0.73 20.96 -7.74
C SER A 24 0.21 19.84 -7.24
N ALA A 25 -0.33 18.74 -6.71
CA ALA A 25 0.50 17.62 -6.28
C ALA A 25 1.15 16.92 -7.48
N ALA A 26 2.41 16.47 -7.28
CA ALA A 26 3.08 15.54 -8.17
C ALA A 26 2.93 14.13 -7.59
N VAL A 27 2.30 13.23 -8.35
CA VAL A 27 2.00 11.86 -7.90
C VAL A 27 2.81 10.86 -8.69
N THR A 28 3.45 9.90 -7.99
CA THR A 28 4.04 8.71 -8.60
C THR A 28 3.14 7.52 -8.28
N GLY A 29 2.37 7.06 -9.27
CA GLY A 29 1.53 5.87 -9.16
C GLY A 29 2.28 4.62 -9.59
N ILE A 30 2.21 3.56 -8.78
CA ILE A 30 2.87 2.28 -9.06
C ILE A 30 1.83 1.18 -9.04
N ASP A 31 1.75 0.41 -10.12
CA ASP A 31 0.84 -0.73 -10.23
C ASP A 31 1.39 -1.77 -11.20
N LEU A 32 0.97 -3.03 -11.07
CA LEU A 32 1.34 -4.14 -11.97
C LEU A 32 0.42 -4.26 -13.18
N ALA A 33 -0.76 -3.63 -13.15
CA ALA A 33 -1.81 -3.81 -14.15
C ALA A 33 -1.77 -2.72 -15.24
N PRO A 34 -1.19 -2.96 -16.42
CA PRO A 34 -1.06 -1.95 -17.48
C PRO A 34 -2.42 -1.41 -17.94
N GLY A 35 -3.47 -2.24 -17.92
CA GLY A 35 -4.82 -1.82 -18.29
C GLY A 35 -5.39 -0.78 -17.31
N MET A 36 -5.14 -0.94 -16.00
CA MET A 36 -5.56 0.03 -14.98
C MET A 36 -4.79 1.34 -15.12
N LEU A 37 -3.46 1.26 -15.31
CA LEU A 37 -2.62 2.43 -15.53
C LEU A 37 -3.03 3.22 -16.79
N ALA A 38 -3.46 2.54 -17.86
CA ALA A 38 -3.98 3.19 -19.06
C ALA A 38 -5.28 3.96 -18.80
N VAL A 39 -6.17 3.44 -17.95
CA VAL A 39 -7.39 4.13 -17.51
C VAL A 39 -7.02 5.36 -16.67
N LEU A 40 -6.14 5.19 -15.66
CA LEU A 40 -5.68 6.28 -14.81
C LEU A 40 -5.07 7.43 -15.63
N ARG A 41 -4.20 7.12 -16.59
CA ARG A 41 -3.57 8.12 -17.47
C ARG A 41 -4.59 8.96 -18.25
N LYS A 42 -5.64 8.32 -18.77
CA LYS A 42 -6.72 9.03 -19.49
C LYS A 42 -7.55 9.91 -18.55
N LYS A 43 -7.84 9.40 -17.35
CA LYS A 43 -8.67 10.07 -16.35
C LYS A 43 -8.04 11.37 -15.83
N PHE A 44 -6.73 11.38 -15.69
CA PHE A 44 -5.98 12.49 -15.10
C PHE A 44 -5.09 13.24 -16.11
N LEU A 45 -5.55 13.35 -17.37
CA LEU A 45 -4.86 14.17 -18.37
C LEU A 45 -4.63 15.59 -17.85
N GLY A 46 -3.38 16.09 -17.96
CA GLY A 46 -3.00 17.42 -17.49
C GLY A 46 -2.65 17.50 -16.01
N ARG A 47 -2.69 16.42 -15.26
CA ARG A 47 -2.14 16.33 -13.90
C ARG A 47 -0.67 15.90 -13.95
N ASP A 48 0.09 16.31 -12.94
CA ASP A 48 1.49 15.87 -12.78
C ASP A 48 1.52 14.46 -12.17
N ILE A 49 1.43 13.46 -13.06
CA ILE A 49 1.43 12.03 -12.66
C ILE A 49 2.49 11.28 -13.45
N THR A 50 3.39 10.62 -12.73
CA THR A 50 4.31 9.60 -13.24
C THR A 50 3.76 8.23 -12.92
N LEU A 51 3.57 7.37 -13.93
CA LEU A 51 3.08 6.00 -13.75
C LEU A 51 4.20 4.99 -14.01
N ILE A 52 4.38 4.08 -13.07
CA ILE A 52 5.38 3.00 -13.11
C ILE A 52 4.65 1.66 -13.12
N GLU A 53 4.78 0.92 -14.22
CA GLU A 53 4.30 -0.46 -14.33
C GLU A 53 5.35 -1.38 -13.71
N SER A 54 5.21 -1.66 -12.43
CA SER A 54 6.12 -2.52 -11.66
C SER A 54 5.51 -2.90 -10.32
N SER A 55 6.12 -3.87 -9.66
CA SER A 55 5.88 -4.12 -8.24
C SER A 55 6.47 -2.99 -7.40
N TYR A 56 5.69 -2.42 -6.50
CA TYR A 56 6.19 -1.40 -5.57
C TYR A 56 7.21 -1.96 -4.55
N PHE A 57 7.40 -3.28 -4.48
CA PHE A 57 8.51 -3.88 -3.75
C PHE A 57 9.85 -3.66 -4.47
N ASP A 58 9.85 -3.64 -5.79
CA ASP A 58 11.05 -3.60 -6.63
C ASP A 58 11.46 -2.16 -7.00
N VAL A 59 10.50 -1.23 -7.06
CA VAL A 59 10.79 0.18 -7.38
C VAL A 59 11.60 0.83 -6.27
N PRO A 60 12.75 1.45 -6.57
CA PRO A 60 13.50 2.22 -5.58
C PRO A 60 12.78 3.55 -5.28
N PHE A 61 12.68 3.91 -3.99
CA PHE A 61 12.15 5.21 -3.57
C PHE A 61 13.28 6.14 -3.16
N SER A 62 13.24 7.39 -3.63
CA SER A 62 14.21 8.41 -3.20
C SER A 62 14.05 8.70 -1.71
N GLY A 63 15.15 8.75 -0.96
CA GLY A 63 15.10 9.04 0.47
C GLY A 63 14.76 10.51 0.76
N ASN A 64 13.97 10.74 1.81
CA ASN A 64 13.55 12.06 2.29
C ASN A 64 12.97 12.97 1.18
N HIS A 65 12.19 12.40 0.29
CA HIS A 65 11.70 13.11 -0.90
C HIS A 65 10.19 13.35 -0.87
N TYR A 66 9.42 12.40 -0.35
CA TYR A 66 7.97 12.44 -0.44
C TYR A 66 7.34 13.05 0.81
N ASP A 67 6.27 13.80 0.60
CA ASP A 67 5.46 14.38 1.67
C ASP A 67 4.43 13.38 2.17
N ALA A 68 3.93 12.53 1.26
CA ALA A 68 2.96 11.48 1.57
C ALA A 68 3.20 10.21 0.75
N VAL A 69 2.79 9.09 1.33
CA VAL A 69 2.59 7.81 0.63
C VAL A 69 1.16 7.37 0.90
N VAL A 70 0.51 6.77 -0.09
CA VAL A 70 -0.86 6.27 0.00
C VAL A 70 -0.90 4.83 -0.48
N SER A 71 -1.74 4.01 0.12
CA SER A 71 -2.13 2.70 -0.39
C SER A 71 -3.58 2.43 -0.02
N VAL A 72 -4.40 2.08 -1.01
CA VAL A 72 -5.82 1.77 -0.82
C VAL A 72 -6.11 0.40 -1.39
N GLU A 73 -6.56 -0.53 -0.52
CA GLU A 73 -6.97 -1.89 -0.88
C GLU A 73 -5.95 -2.65 -1.75
N SER A 74 -4.68 -2.57 -1.38
CA SER A 74 -3.58 -3.22 -2.13
C SER A 74 -2.69 -4.12 -1.27
N LEU A 75 -2.46 -3.77 0.00
CA LEU A 75 -1.49 -4.46 0.84
C LEU A 75 -2.02 -5.72 1.54
N HIS A 76 -3.31 -5.96 1.54
CA HIS A 76 -3.91 -7.19 2.08
C HIS A 76 -3.50 -8.47 1.31
N HIS A 77 -2.93 -8.34 0.12
CA HIS A 77 -2.38 -9.49 -0.62
C HIS A 77 -1.03 -10.00 -0.10
N PHE A 78 -0.42 -9.31 0.87
CA PHE A 78 0.93 -9.60 1.33
C PHE A 78 0.98 -9.90 2.84
N THR A 79 1.82 -10.87 3.19
CA THR A 79 2.06 -11.25 4.59
C THR A 79 2.83 -10.16 5.34
N LYS A 80 2.78 -10.19 6.67
CA LYS A 80 3.56 -9.28 7.54
C LYS A 80 5.06 -9.31 7.22
N LYS A 81 5.58 -10.50 6.87
CA LYS A 81 6.99 -10.69 6.50
C LYS A 81 7.35 -9.93 5.22
N GLU A 82 6.49 -9.97 4.21
CA GLU A 82 6.68 -9.27 2.93
C GLU A 82 6.54 -7.76 3.10
N LYS A 83 5.55 -7.31 3.86
CA LYS A 83 5.30 -5.87 4.11
C LYS A 83 6.42 -5.18 4.90
N SER A 84 7.09 -5.87 5.81
CA SER A 84 8.07 -5.25 6.72
C SER A 84 9.22 -4.52 6.00
N PRO A 85 9.86 -5.07 4.93
CA PRO A 85 10.85 -4.34 4.15
C PRO A 85 10.26 -3.13 3.41
N LEU A 86 9.03 -3.26 2.88
CA LEU A 86 8.32 -2.17 2.20
C LEU A 86 8.08 -1.00 3.17
N TYR A 87 7.60 -1.25 4.38
CA TYR A 87 7.34 -0.20 5.37
C TYR A 87 8.61 0.56 5.76
N ARG A 88 9.75 -0.13 5.90
CA ARG A 88 11.05 0.54 6.10
C ARG A 88 11.46 1.40 4.90
N LYS A 89 11.18 0.93 3.68
CA LYS A 89 11.44 1.69 2.45
C LYS A 89 10.55 2.94 2.39
N VAL A 90 9.25 2.81 2.68
CA VAL A 90 8.31 3.93 2.79
C VAL A 90 8.77 4.93 3.85
N TYR A 91 9.12 4.47 5.06
CA TYR A 91 9.61 5.35 6.12
C TYR A 91 10.82 6.19 5.68
N ARG A 92 11.80 5.56 5.02
CA ARG A 92 13.01 6.24 4.54
C ARG A 92 12.72 7.25 3.43
N SER A 93 11.72 6.98 2.60
CA SER A 93 11.35 7.84 1.47
C SER A 93 10.63 9.12 1.89
N LEU A 94 9.94 9.09 3.03
CA LEU A 94 9.22 10.25 3.56
C LEU A 94 10.17 11.30 4.12
N LYS A 95 9.81 12.56 3.91
CA LYS A 95 10.40 13.72 4.61
C LYS A 95 10.09 13.67 6.11
N SER A 96 10.82 14.44 6.91
CA SER A 96 10.44 14.69 8.30
C SER A 96 9.05 15.34 8.35
N GLY A 97 8.14 14.78 9.16
CA GLY A 97 6.73 15.17 9.21
C GLY A 97 5.87 14.64 8.07
N GLY A 98 6.44 13.86 7.15
CA GLY A 98 5.69 13.13 6.14
C GLY A 98 4.90 11.96 6.74
N TYR A 99 3.95 11.42 5.99
CA TYR A 99 3.06 10.38 6.48
C TYR A 99 2.68 9.35 5.40
N PHE A 100 2.29 8.17 5.86
CA PHE A 100 1.72 7.12 5.05
C PHE A 100 0.26 6.89 5.44
N ILE A 101 -0.65 6.96 4.48
CA ILE A 101 -2.06 6.60 4.64
C ILE A 101 -2.27 5.20 4.07
N LEU A 102 -2.68 4.29 4.92
CA LEU A 102 -3.07 2.93 4.57
C LEU A 102 -4.56 2.75 4.82
N THR A 103 -5.33 2.54 3.75
CA THR A 103 -6.72 2.11 3.82
C THR A 103 -6.80 0.70 3.28
N ASP A 104 -7.21 -0.24 4.13
CA ASP A 104 -7.30 -1.64 3.74
C ASP A 104 -8.31 -2.38 4.62
N TYR A 105 -8.66 -3.62 4.24
CA TYR A 105 -9.48 -4.45 5.10
C TYR A 105 -8.61 -5.38 5.97
N PHE A 106 -9.12 -5.68 7.16
CA PHE A 106 -8.43 -6.41 8.20
C PHE A 106 -9.30 -7.53 8.76
N VAL A 107 -8.69 -8.56 9.30
CA VAL A 107 -9.38 -9.63 10.00
C VAL A 107 -9.58 -9.30 11.47
N SER A 108 -10.54 -9.96 12.09
CA SER A 108 -10.99 -9.69 13.46
C SER A 108 -10.18 -10.41 14.54
N SER A 109 -9.39 -11.43 14.15
CA SER A 109 -8.64 -12.26 15.11
C SER A 109 -7.39 -12.88 14.49
N ASP A 110 -6.45 -13.28 15.37
CA ASP A 110 -5.25 -14.01 14.99
C ASP A 110 -5.55 -15.37 14.35
N GLU A 111 -6.64 -16.00 14.77
CA GLU A 111 -7.10 -17.29 14.20
C GLU A 111 -7.52 -17.09 12.74
N GLU A 112 -8.23 -16.03 12.46
CA GLU A 112 -8.67 -15.69 11.11
C GLU A 112 -7.47 -15.34 10.22
N GLU A 113 -6.52 -14.52 10.71
CA GLU A 113 -5.26 -14.21 10.04
C GLU A 113 -4.47 -15.49 9.72
N LEU A 114 -4.35 -16.40 10.70
CA LEU A 114 -3.67 -17.69 10.52
C LEU A 114 -4.37 -18.56 9.48
N ARG A 115 -5.69 -18.57 9.44
CA ARG A 115 -6.49 -19.32 8.46
C ARG A 115 -6.18 -18.86 7.03
N PHE A 116 -6.17 -17.55 6.76
CA PHE A 116 -5.82 -17.01 5.44
C PHE A 116 -4.39 -17.38 5.02
N ARG A 117 -3.44 -17.25 5.93
CA ARG A 117 -2.04 -17.60 5.67
C ARG A 117 -1.85 -19.12 5.40
N ASN A 118 -2.53 -19.97 6.14
CA ASN A 118 -2.47 -21.43 5.93
C ASN A 118 -3.10 -21.80 4.58
N GLU A 119 -4.18 -21.16 4.19
CA GLU A 119 -4.81 -21.37 2.90
C GLU A 119 -3.92 -20.95 1.74
N LEU A 120 -3.24 -19.80 1.84
CA LEU A 120 -2.22 -19.39 0.86
C LEU A 120 -1.13 -20.47 0.69
N ASN A 121 -0.59 -20.96 1.80
CA ASN A 121 0.44 -22.01 1.79
C ASN A 121 -0.07 -23.30 1.15
N ARG A 122 -1.31 -23.69 1.46
CA ARG A 122 -1.96 -24.87 0.87
C ARG A 122 -2.11 -24.72 -0.65
N LEU A 123 -2.59 -23.58 -1.11
CA LEU A 123 -2.78 -23.29 -2.55
C LEU A 123 -1.45 -23.28 -3.30
N LYS A 124 -0.41 -22.64 -2.76
CA LYS A 124 0.93 -22.63 -3.34
C LYS A 124 1.50 -24.05 -3.46
N THR A 125 1.40 -24.84 -2.40
CA THR A 125 1.87 -26.25 -2.39
C THR A 125 1.12 -27.07 -3.43
N GLN A 126 -0.19 -26.93 -3.51
CA GLN A 126 -1.03 -27.69 -4.45
C GLN A 126 -0.70 -27.37 -5.91
N GLN A 127 -0.28 -26.12 -6.20
CA GLN A 127 0.04 -25.65 -7.56
C GLN A 127 1.53 -25.70 -7.87
N GLY A 128 2.38 -26.14 -6.95
CA GLY A 128 3.83 -26.20 -7.14
C GLY A 128 4.50 -24.83 -7.22
N ILE A 129 3.90 -23.80 -6.60
CA ILE A 129 4.42 -22.43 -6.57
C ILE A 129 5.40 -22.29 -5.41
N ALA A 130 6.58 -21.74 -5.67
CA ALA A 130 7.61 -21.56 -4.66
C ALA A 130 7.20 -20.52 -3.60
N ASP A 131 7.70 -20.65 -2.36
CA ASP A 131 7.35 -19.77 -1.25
C ASP A 131 7.66 -18.29 -1.53
N ASN A 132 8.74 -18.00 -2.27
CA ASN A 132 9.17 -16.67 -2.64
C ASN A 132 8.52 -16.13 -3.91
N GLU A 133 7.66 -16.90 -4.56
CA GLU A 133 6.92 -16.48 -5.75
C GLU A 133 5.57 -15.87 -5.34
N PHE A 134 5.20 -14.75 -5.98
CA PHE A 134 3.91 -14.11 -5.69
C PHE A 134 2.75 -14.98 -6.19
N TYR A 135 1.75 -15.13 -5.34
CA TYR A 135 0.47 -15.74 -5.66
C TYR A 135 -0.65 -14.81 -5.20
N HIS A 136 -1.54 -14.45 -6.11
CA HIS A 136 -2.63 -13.52 -5.82
C HIS A 136 -3.68 -14.19 -4.91
N TYR A 137 -3.53 -13.97 -3.63
CA TYR A 137 -4.43 -14.44 -2.58
C TYR A 137 -4.39 -13.48 -1.39
N ASP A 138 -5.53 -13.25 -0.76
CA ASP A 138 -5.63 -12.32 0.34
C ASP A 138 -5.03 -12.91 1.63
N THR A 139 -4.17 -12.15 2.26
CA THR A 139 -3.57 -12.47 3.56
C THR A 139 -3.68 -11.27 4.51
N PRO A 140 -4.92 -10.79 4.77
CA PRO A 140 -5.11 -9.64 5.64
C PRO A 140 -4.58 -9.92 7.04
N LEU A 141 -3.99 -8.91 7.65
CA LEU A 141 -3.57 -8.93 9.05
C LEU A 141 -4.71 -8.47 9.96
N THR A 142 -4.55 -8.67 11.26
CA THR A 142 -5.31 -7.89 12.24
C THR A 142 -4.80 -6.44 12.23
N VAL A 143 -5.64 -5.47 12.61
CA VAL A 143 -5.24 -4.05 12.74
C VAL A 143 -4.06 -3.90 13.72
N GLU A 144 -4.03 -4.72 14.77
CA GLU A 144 -2.95 -4.73 15.74
C GLU A 144 -1.62 -5.17 15.10
N HIS A 145 -1.61 -6.26 14.36
CA HIS A 145 -0.40 -6.75 13.69
C HIS A 145 0.09 -5.81 12.60
N GLU A 146 -0.80 -5.15 11.87
CA GLU A 146 -0.46 -4.12 10.89
C GLU A 146 0.18 -2.92 11.58
N THR A 147 -0.45 -2.42 12.65
CA THR A 147 0.08 -1.31 13.47
C THR A 147 1.47 -1.64 14.01
N GLN A 148 1.68 -2.84 14.56
CA GLN A 148 3.00 -3.28 15.05
C GLN A 148 4.05 -3.33 13.93
N ALA A 149 3.67 -3.76 12.72
CA ALA A 149 4.60 -3.82 11.59
C ALA A 149 5.05 -2.40 11.15
N LEU A 150 4.12 -1.45 11.11
CA LEU A 150 4.40 -0.05 10.84
C LEU A 150 5.28 0.59 11.93
N GLN A 151 4.95 0.35 13.21
CA GLN A 151 5.75 0.85 14.35
C GLN A 151 7.18 0.30 14.34
N LYS A 152 7.38 -0.97 14.00
CA LYS A 152 8.72 -1.57 13.83
C LYS A 152 9.53 -0.95 12.69
N ALA A 153 8.87 -0.35 11.71
CA ALA A 153 9.52 0.40 10.65
C ALA A 153 9.91 1.83 11.07
N GLY A 154 9.43 2.32 12.23
CA GLY A 154 9.74 3.62 12.81
C GLY A 154 8.57 4.59 12.89
N PHE A 155 7.39 4.21 12.40
CA PHE A 155 6.20 5.08 12.38
C PHE A 155 5.53 5.24 13.75
N SER A 156 4.95 6.41 13.99
CA SER A 156 3.85 6.60 14.92
C SER A 156 2.54 6.37 14.19
N VAL A 157 1.67 5.52 14.73
CA VAL A 157 0.45 5.08 14.03
C VAL A 157 -0.80 5.48 14.78
N GLU A 158 -1.77 6.04 14.05
CA GLU A 158 -3.12 6.35 14.54
C GLU A 158 -4.18 5.78 13.60
N ILE A 159 -5.31 5.34 14.15
CA ILE A 159 -6.48 4.95 13.39
C ILE A 159 -7.31 6.20 13.14
N LEU A 160 -7.46 6.59 11.87
CA LEU A 160 -8.25 7.77 11.51
C LEU A 160 -9.74 7.46 11.42
N ASN A 161 -10.09 6.29 10.86
CA ASN A 161 -11.48 5.90 10.66
C ASN A 161 -11.60 4.39 10.41
N HIS A 162 -12.80 3.83 10.54
CA HIS A 162 -13.12 2.48 10.09
C HIS A 162 -14.59 2.35 9.72
N TRP A 163 -14.89 1.44 8.82
CA TRP A 163 -16.25 1.02 8.47
C TRP A 163 -16.24 -0.50 8.18
N GLY A 164 -16.94 -1.24 9.01
CA GLY A 164 -16.87 -2.70 8.97
C GLY A 164 -15.43 -3.18 9.23
N ALA A 165 -14.91 -4.00 8.33
CA ALA A 165 -13.56 -4.56 8.38
C ALA A 165 -12.48 -3.64 7.75
N THR A 166 -12.87 -2.56 7.09
CA THR A 166 -11.95 -1.62 6.45
C THR A 166 -11.55 -0.52 7.43
N TYR A 167 -10.24 -0.29 7.57
CA TYR A 167 -9.66 0.74 8.42
C TYR A 167 -8.77 1.66 7.61
N THR A 168 -8.72 2.94 8.01
CA THR A 168 -7.73 3.90 7.55
C THR A 168 -6.77 4.20 8.67
N LEU A 169 -5.50 3.85 8.46
CA LEU A 169 -4.39 4.12 9.37
C LEU A 169 -3.55 5.27 8.81
N LYS A 170 -3.11 6.16 9.70
CA LYS A 170 -2.07 7.15 9.40
C LYS A 170 -0.80 6.80 10.16
N ALA A 171 0.26 6.58 9.43
CA ALA A 171 1.58 6.28 9.95
C ALA A 171 2.49 7.50 9.70
N SER A 172 2.85 8.22 10.76
CA SER A 172 3.63 9.47 10.70
C SER A 172 5.11 9.22 10.99
N LYS A 173 6.00 9.89 10.22
CA LYS A 173 7.45 9.86 10.41
C LYS A 173 7.91 10.94 11.35
#